data_e71b3051a145d4de4c5dc1252c4f9020
#
_entry.id   e71b3051a145d4de4c5dc1252c4f9020
#
_cell.length_a   1.000
_cell.length_b   1.000
_cell.length_c   1.000
_cell.angle_alpha   90.00
_cell.angle_beta   90.00
_cell.angle_gamma   90.00
#
_symmetry.space_group_name_H-M   'P 1'
#
loop_
_entity.id
_entity.type
_entity.pdbx_description
1 polymer ?
#
loop_
_entity_poly.entity_id
_entity_poly.type
_entity_poly.pdbx_seq_one_letter_code
_entity_poly.pdbx_strand_id
1 'polypeptide(L)'
;KLQLLHRRSEAYKSVSLDRSRGASKMDSVFRDGNSMEALYKVLDEKGLPKNCKQKLMMVFAGIVGQAWMTDLQLFFETEIFRALFQRDQMLFFRTAIYGVLGALGMSAVTSFAENAQNMLEVDLKESLTKKFMNSYMTKAAFYRLKSVDGRIKDPEARISDDLNEFVEMLSSLVLEVIKPLTTITWLGYRLSRSVGVGGASYLYAYLFAAGILTRVTMPNFKSLVARKNSQLGTYKYSHSSVRTHCESIAFFGGGDREKSIAWNRFQSVLQVEREKIWADFWFGNIKSFFV
;
A
#
# COMPACT_ATOMS: atom_id res chain seq x y z
N LYS A 1 33.49 44.73 17.60
CA LYS A 1 33.76 43.53 16.79
C LYS A 1 33.78 42.24 17.64
N LEU A 2 34.42 42.24 18.83
CA LEU A 2 34.50 41.06 19.71
C LEU A 2 33.12 40.64 20.29
N GLN A 3 32.26 41.54 20.64
CA GLN A 3 30.91 41.24 21.13
C GLN A 3 29.97 40.60 20.04
N LEU A 4 30.15 41.00 18.80
CA LEU A 4 29.44 40.40 17.66
C LEU A 4 29.91 38.99 17.34
N LEU A 5 31.19 38.69 17.54
CA LEU A 5 31.75 37.37 17.41
C LEU A 5 31.31 36.43 18.54
N HIS A 6 31.18 36.96 19.75
CA HIS A 6 30.69 36.18 20.89
C HIS A 6 29.21 35.84 20.76
N ARG A 7 28.35 36.79 20.36
CA ARG A 7 26.95 36.51 20.05
C ARG A 7 26.75 35.52 18.88
N ARG A 8 27.62 35.58 17.87
CA ARG A 8 27.62 34.56 16.78
C ARG A 8 28.05 33.17 17.29
N SER A 9 29.02 33.10 18.20
CA SER A 9 29.47 31.83 18.82
C SER A 9 28.38 31.23 19.70
N GLU A 10 27.68 32.01 20.50
CA GLU A 10 26.56 31.57 21.32
C GLU A 10 25.37 31.12 20.48
N ALA A 11 25.03 31.84 19.42
CA ALA A 11 24.00 31.44 18.45
C ALA A 11 24.39 30.14 17.71
N TYR A 12 25.69 29.97 17.41
CA TYR A 12 26.19 28.70 16.82
C TYR A 12 26.13 27.54 17.83
N LYS A 13 26.39 27.75 19.11
CA LYS A 13 26.29 26.70 20.15
C LYS A 13 24.82 26.33 20.41
N SER A 14 23.90 27.28 20.52
CA SER A 14 22.48 27.00 20.70
C SER A 14 21.88 26.25 19.48
N VAL A 15 22.28 26.61 18.28
CA VAL A 15 21.91 25.91 17.03
C VAL A 15 22.54 24.51 16.96
N SER A 16 23.75 24.30 17.54
CA SER A 16 24.38 22.96 17.56
C SER A 16 23.75 22.03 18.61
N LEU A 17 23.29 22.54 19.74
CA LEU A 17 22.60 21.76 20.78
C LEU A 17 21.16 21.38 20.39
N ASP A 18 20.47 22.26 19.68
CA ASP A 18 19.15 21.95 19.10
C ASP A 18 19.29 20.98 17.89
N ARG A 19 20.45 21.01 17.22
CA ARG A 19 20.84 20.04 16.17
C ARG A 19 20.99 18.61 16.70
N SER A 20 21.62 18.42 17.86
CA SER A 20 21.84 17.09 18.43
C SER A 20 20.52 16.47 18.92
N ARG A 21 19.57 17.28 19.43
CA ARG A 21 18.25 16.80 19.85
C ARG A 21 17.35 16.42 18.67
N GLY A 22 17.36 17.19 17.58
CA GLY A 22 16.57 16.88 16.37
C GLY A 22 17.09 15.67 15.60
N ALA A 23 18.42 15.53 15.48
CA ALA A 23 19.05 14.38 14.83
C ALA A 23 18.88 13.09 15.65
N SER A 24 19.04 13.18 16.98
CA SER A 24 18.80 12.05 17.90
C SER A 24 17.34 11.54 17.84
N LYS A 25 16.37 12.45 17.68
CA LYS A 25 14.95 12.09 17.61
C LYS A 25 14.56 11.45 16.29
N MET A 26 15.23 11.82 15.18
CA MET A 26 15.03 11.21 13.88
C MET A 26 15.78 9.88 13.74
N ASP A 27 16.98 9.76 14.33
CA ASP A 27 17.75 8.51 14.40
C ASP A 27 17.04 7.42 15.23
N SER A 28 16.34 7.78 16.31
CA SER A 28 15.55 6.82 17.09
C SER A 28 14.33 6.29 16.30
N VAL A 29 13.70 7.11 15.47
CA VAL A 29 12.55 6.74 14.66
C VAL A 29 12.91 5.76 13.54
N PHE A 30 14.14 5.84 13.00
CA PHE A 30 14.61 4.92 11.95
C PHE A 30 15.38 3.71 12.46
N ARG A 31 15.85 3.73 13.72
CA ARG A 31 16.67 2.67 14.34
C ARG A 31 15.82 1.53 14.92
N ASP A 32 14.67 1.85 15.45
CA ASP A 32 13.74 0.85 15.97
C ASP A 32 12.84 0.41 14.84
N GLY A 33 12.95 -0.85 14.40
CA GLY A 33 12.28 -1.45 13.25
C GLY A 33 10.73 -1.44 13.29
N ASN A 34 10.12 -0.56 14.05
CA ASN A 34 8.69 -0.30 14.10
C ASN A 34 8.31 0.85 13.14
N SER A 35 8.34 0.54 11.84
CA SER A 35 7.89 1.45 10.79
C SER A 35 6.49 2.03 11.05
N MET A 36 5.61 1.27 11.72
CA MET A 36 4.25 1.70 12.10
C MET A 36 4.24 2.77 13.19
N GLU A 37 5.12 2.68 14.18
CA GLU A 37 5.22 3.67 15.26
C GLU A 37 5.85 4.99 14.76
N ALA A 38 6.81 4.88 13.85
CA ALA A 38 7.38 6.02 13.14
C ALA A 38 6.33 6.74 12.28
N LEU A 39 5.50 5.98 11.57
CA LEU A 39 4.37 6.49 10.79
C LEU A 39 3.32 7.16 11.67
N TYR A 40 2.95 6.52 12.78
CA TYR A 40 2.00 7.09 13.73
C TYR A 40 2.51 8.43 14.30
N LYS A 41 3.78 8.52 14.69
CA LYS A 41 4.40 9.79 15.15
C LYS A 41 4.41 10.86 14.06
N VAL A 42 4.70 10.50 12.80
CA VAL A 42 4.68 11.44 11.66
C VAL A 42 3.26 11.97 11.38
N LEU A 43 2.25 11.12 11.56
CA LEU A 43 0.85 11.49 11.38
C LEU A 43 0.28 12.25 12.58
N ASP A 44 0.75 11.96 13.80
CA ASP A 44 0.22 12.53 15.06
C ASP A 44 0.80 13.90 15.38
N GLU A 45 2.05 14.22 15.00
CA GLU A 45 2.78 15.44 15.42
C GLU A 45 2.12 16.77 15.00
N LYS A 46 1.13 16.78 14.09
CA LYS A 46 0.24 17.93 13.79
C LYS A 46 -1.19 17.55 13.38
N GLY A 47 -1.62 16.32 13.61
CA GLY A 47 -2.93 15.84 13.17
C GLY A 47 -3.08 15.81 11.64
N LEU A 48 -3.87 14.88 11.14
CA LEU A 48 -4.30 14.90 9.73
C LEU A 48 -4.99 16.24 9.41
N PRO A 49 -4.69 16.88 8.27
CA PRO A 49 -5.38 18.09 7.83
C PRO A 49 -6.90 17.89 7.92
N LYS A 50 -7.63 18.94 8.26
CA LYS A 50 -9.11 18.86 8.39
C LYS A 50 -9.77 18.24 7.15
N ASN A 51 -9.23 18.54 5.96
CA ASN A 51 -9.70 18.00 4.69
C ASN A 51 -9.52 16.46 4.59
N CYS A 52 -8.40 15.91 5.06
CA CYS A 52 -8.19 14.47 5.09
C CYS A 52 -9.16 13.75 6.04
N LYS A 53 -9.45 14.35 7.21
CA LYS A 53 -10.42 13.77 8.16
C LYS A 53 -11.83 13.73 7.58
N GLN A 54 -12.24 14.78 6.89
CA GLN A 54 -13.54 14.83 6.22
C GLN A 54 -13.65 13.79 5.10
N LYS A 55 -12.62 13.67 4.25
CA LYS A 55 -12.58 12.68 3.17
C LYS A 55 -12.52 11.26 3.72
N LEU A 56 -11.77 11.01 4.78
CA LEU A 56 -11.76 9.71 5.46
C LEU A 56 -13.17 9.33 5.96
N MET A 57 -13.91 10.29 6.49
CA MET A 57 -15.29 10.08 6.92
C MET A 57 -16.22 9.80 5.74
N MET A 58 -16.01 10.45 4.58
CA MET A 58 -16.75 10.15 3.34
C MET A 58 -16.46 8.74 2.81
N VAL A 59 -15.19 8.29 2.85
CA VAL A 59 -14.80 6.92 2.49
C VAL A 59 -15.50 5.91 3.41
N PHE A 60 -15.49 6.16 4.72
CA PHE A 60 -16.16 5.28 5.67
C PHE A 60 -17.67 5.22 5.45
N ALA A 61 -18.32 6.36 5.21
CA ALA A 61 -19.75 6.42 4.86
C ALA A 61 -20.05 5.66 3.57
N GLY A 62 -19.17 5.77 2.56
CA GLY A 62 -19.25 5.00 1.32
C GLY A 62 -19.14 3.50 1.53
N ILE A 63 -18.23 3.03 2.41
CA ILE A 63 -18.07 1.61 2.76
C ILE A 63 -19.32 1.06 3.45
N VAL A 64 -19.89 1.81 4.40
CA VAL A 64 -21.15 1.43 5.08
C VAL A 64 -22.31 1.39 4.08
N GLY A 65 -22.37 2.40 3.19
CA GLY A 65 -23.35 2.43 2.10
C GLY A 65 -23.24 1.22 1.17
N GLN A 66 -22.02 0.81 0.81
CA GLN A 66 -21.77 -0.40 0.01
C GLN A 66 -22.27 -1.66 0.73
N ALA A 67 -21.98 -1.81 2.02
CA ALA A 67 -22.44 -2.97 2.80
C ALA A 67 -23.98 -3.06 2.83
N TRP A 68 -24.66 -1.93 3.01
CA TRP A 68 -26.11 -1.87 2.97
C TRP A 68 -26.68 -2.17 1.58
N MET A 69 -26.07 -1.61 0.51
CA MET A 69 -26.51 -1.89 -0.87
C MET A 69 -26.28 -3.36 -1.26
N THR A 70 -25.19 -3.98 -0.78
CA THR A 70 -24.94 -5.43 -0.96
C THR A 70 -26.06 -6.24 -0.32
N ASP A 71 -26.52 -5.87 0.87
CA ASP A 71 -27.64 -6.52 1.54
C ASP A 71 -28.94 -6.41 0.75
N LEU A 72 -29.23 -5.25 0.22
CA LEU A 72 -30.39 -4.99 -0.63
C LEU A 72 -30.33 -5.81 -1.94
N GLN A 73 -29.16 -5.92 -2.54
CA GLN A 73 -28.95 -6.72 -3.76
C GLN A 73 -29.20 -8.21 -3.50
N LEU A 74 -28.65 -8.76 -2.42
CA LEU A 74 -28.90 -10.14 -2.00
C LEU A 74 -30.39 -10.41 -1.75
N PHE A 75 -31.13 -9.44 -1.24
CA PHE A 75 -32.58 -9.54 -1.10
C PHE A 75 -33.28 -9.69 -2.45
N PHE A 76 -32.96 -8.84 -3.44
CA PHE A 76 -33.55 -8.95 -4.78
C PHE A 76 -33.15 -10.25 -5.47
N GLU A 77 -31.92 -10.70 -5.36
CA GLU A 77 -31.47 -11.99 -5.90
C GLU A 77 -32.28 -13.15 -5.31
N THR A 78 -32.51 -13.14 -4.00
CA THR A 78 -33.33 -14.17 -3.32
C THR A 78 -34.75 -14.16 -3.84
N GLU A 79 -35.38 -13.01 -4.03
CA GLU A 79 -36.74 -12.89 -4.56
C GLU A 79 -36.84 -13.28 -6.04
N ILE A 80 -35.81 -13.03 -6.86
CA ILE A 80 -35.73 -13.51 -8.23
C ILE A 80 -35.72 -15.05 -8.27
N PHE A 81 -34.88 -15.68 -7.44
CA PHE A 81 -34.89 -17.16 -7.33
C PHE A 81 -36.24 -17.71 -6.84
N ARG A 82 -36.86 -17.06 -5.87
CA ARG A 82 -38.19 -17.44 -5.40
C ARG A 82 -39.24 -17.39 -6.51
N ALA A 83 -39.26 -16.28 -7.30
CA ALA A 83 -40.18 -16.11 -8.43
C ALA A 83 -39.96 -17.18 -9.50
N LEU A 84 -38.68 -17.54 -9.77
CA LEU A 84 -38.31 -18.57 -10.73
C LEU A 84 -38.84 -19.96 -10.28
N PHE A 85 -38.69 -20.34 -9.01
CA PHE A 85 -39.19 -21.61 -8.48
C PHE A 85 -40.73 -21.67 -8.45
N GLN A 86 -41.40 -20.54 -8.18
CA GLN A 86 -42.84 -20.44 -8.19
C GLN A 86 -43.44 -20.33 -9.60
N ARG A 87 -42.58 -20.19 -10.65
CA ARG A 87 -42.97 -19.96 -12.06
C ARG A 87 -43.87 -18.72 -12.25
N ASP A 88 -43.81 -17.74 -11.36
CA ASP A 88 -44.54 -16.50 -11.45
C ASP A 88 -43.77 -15.50 -12.31
N GLN A 89 -44.20 -15.38 -13.58
CA GLN A 89 -43.54 -14.51 -14.56
C GLN A 89 -43.63 -13.02 -14.18
N MET A 90 -44.77 -12.59 -13.61
CA MET A 90 -44.98 -11.19 -13.29
C MET A 90 -44.09 -10.76 -12.10
N LEU A 91 -43.96 -11.60 -11.09
CA LEU A 91 -43.08 -11.39 -9.95
C LEU A 91 -41.62 -11.36 -10.42
N PHE A 92 -41.26 -12.30 -11.30
CA PHE A 92 -39.92 -12.36 -11.85
C PHE A 92 -39.50 -11.07 -12.56
N PHE A 93 -40.30 -10.58 -13.50
CA PHE A 93 -39.96 -9.35 -14.24
C PHE A 93 -39.91 -8.13 -13.32
N ARG A 94 -40.81 -8.01 -12.37
CA ARG A 94 -40.83 -6.91 -11.43
C ARG A 94 -39.59 -6.92 -10.52
N THR A 95 -39.22 -8.04 -9.96
CA THR A 95 -38.04 -8.17 -9.08
C THR A 95 -36.75 -8.03 -9.87
N ALA A 96 -36.70 -8.49 -11.14
CA ALA A 96 -35.55 -8.27 -12.01
C ALA A 96 -35.30 -6.77 -12.32
N ILE A 97 -36.37 -6.01 -12.58
CA ILE A 97 -36.26 -4.55 -12.80
C ILE A 97 -35.73 -3.88 -11.52
N TYR A 98 -36.27 -4.21 -10.36
CA TYR A 98 -35.76 -3.66 -9.09
C TYR A 98 -34.32 -4.09 -8.80
N GLY A 99 -33.92 -5.30 -9.16
CA GLY A 99 -32.53 -5.77 -9.08
C GLY A 99 -31.58 -4.95 -9.95
N VAL A 100 -31.98 -4.64 -11.18
CA VAL A 100 -31.18 -3.77 -12.07
C VAL A 100 -31.07 -2.34 -11.51
N LEU A 101 -32.15 -1.77 -11.00
CA LEU A 101 -32.10 -0.45 -10.35
C LEU A 101 -31.21 -0.48 -9.09
N GLY A 102 -31.27 -1.56 -8.30
CA GLY A 102 -30.36 -1.79 -7.17
C GLY A 102 -28.91 -1.87 -7.58
N ALA A 103 -28.60 -2.56 -8.68
CA ALA A 103 -27.25 -2.64 -9.22
C ALA A 103 -26.70 -1.29 -9.69
N LEU A 104 -27.54 -0.44 -10.32
CA LEU A 104 -27.17 0.94 -10.64
C LEU A 104 -26.87 1.77 -9.39
N GLY A 105 -27.70 1.64 -8.34
CA GLY A 105 -27.47 2.27 -7.06
C GLY A 105 -26.15 1.81 -6.42
N MET A 106 -25.88 0.51 -6.45
CA MET A 106 -24.62 -0.06 -5.97
C MET A 106 -23.40 0.50 -6.71
N SER A 107 -23.47 0.58 -8.05
CA SER A 107 -22.42 1.17 -8.87
C SER A 107 -22.15 2.63 -8.48
N ALA A 108 -23.20 3.42 -8.27
CA ALA A 108 -23.05 4.82 -7.87
C ALA A 108 -22.38 4.97 -6.50
N VAL A 109 -22.77 4.15 -5.51
CA VAL A 109 -22.18 4.16 -4.17
C VAL A 109 -20.71 3.70 -4.20
N THR A 110 -20.41 2.68 -5.03
CA THR A 110 -19.03 2.19 -5.21
C THR A 110 -18.16 3.27 -5.83
N SER A 111 -18.60 3.89 -6.92
CA SER A 111 -17.87 4.97 -7.57
C SER A 111 -17.67 6.19 -6.66
N PHE A 112 -18.66 6.48 -5.82
CA PHE A 112 -18.53 7.54 -4.81
C PHE A 112 -17.44 7.22 -3.77
N ALA A 113 -17.40 6.00 -3.25
CA ALA A 113 -16.41 5.57 -2.27
C ALA A 113 -14.99 5.58 -2.86
N GLU A 114 -14.82 5.08 -4.10
CA GLU A 114 -13.55 5.09 -4.83
C GLU A 114 -13.08 6.51 -5.13
N ASN A 115 -13.97 7.39 -5.55
CA ASN A 115 -13.63 8.80 -5.76
C ASN A 115 -13.21 9.50 -4.46
N ALA A 116 -13.92 9.26 -3.36
CA ALA A 116 -13.55 9.81 -2.06
C ALA A 116 -12.15 9.31 -1.60
N GLN A 117 -11.83 8.03 -1.88
CA GLN A 117 -10.50 7.46 -1.62
C GLN A 117 -9.43 8.15 -2.48
N ASN A 118 -9.64 8.26 -3.79
CA ASN A 118 -8.69 8.89 -4.70
C ASN A 118 -8.41 10.36 -4.29
N MET A 119 -9.45 11.06 -3.87
CA MET A 119 -9.27 12.42 -3.35
C MET A 119 -8.53 12.46 -2.00
N LEU A 120 -8.76 11.46 -1.13
CA LEU A 120 -7.99 11.32 0.12
C LEU A 120 -6.51 11.07 -0.18
N GLU A 121 -6.21 10.22 -1.16
CA GLU A 121 -4.85 9.94 -1.62
C GLU A 121 -4.13 11.20 -2.09
N VAL A 122 -4.77 12.00 -2.94
CA VAL A 122 -4.21 13.27 -3.43
C VAL A 122 -3.92 14.24 -2.28
N ASP A 123 -4.83 14.40 -1.32
CA ASP A 123 -4.62 15.28 -0.18
C ASP A 123 -3.50 14.78 0.75
N LEU A 124 -3.40 13.47 0.96
CA LEU A 124 -2.30 12.87 1.72
C LEU A 124 -0.97 13.08 1.01
N LYS A 125 -0.93 12.87 -0.30
CA LYS A 125 0.24 13.10 -1.14
C LYS A 125 0.71 14.55 -1.07
N GLU A 126 -0.17 15.51 -1.25
CA GLU A 126 0.14 16.93 -1.13
C GLU A 126 0.70 17.28 0.26
N SER A 127 0.00 16.83 1.30
CA SER A 127 0.36 17.13 2.69
C SER A 127 1.73 16.56 3.08
N LEU A 128 1.99 15.30 2.72
CA LEU A 128 3.25 14.62 3.03
C LEU A 128 4.40 15.17 2.18
N THR A 129 4.20 15.36 0.88
CA THR A 129 5.21 15.95 -0.02
C THR A 129 5.62 17.34 0.48
N LYS A 130 4.67 18.18 0.84
CA LYS A 130 4.93 19.52 1.39
C LYS A 130 5.74 19.45 2.70
N LYS A 131 5.42 18.49 3.57
CA LYS A 131 6.14 18.27 4.84
C LYS A 131 7.58 17.81 4.60
N PHE A 132 7.77 16.83 3.72
CA PHE A 132 9.10 16.31 3.37
C PHE A 132 9.95 17.35 2.64
N MET A 133 9.37 18.06 1.67
CA MET A 133 10.05 19.11 0.94
C MET A 133 10.51 20.25 1.85
N ASN A 134 9.65 20.69 2.77
CA ASN A 134 10.03 21.70 3.76
C ASN A 134 11.20 21.20 4.65
N SER A 135 11.18 19.94 5.07
CA SER A 135 12.24 19.37 5.90
C SER A 135 13.55 19.21 5.12
N TYR A 136 13.48 18.80 3.86
CA TYR A 136 14.62 18.60 2.98
C TYR A 136 15.30 19.92 2.61
N MET A 137 14.52 20.97 2.30
CA MET A 137 15.04 22.26 1.91
C MET A 137 15.48 23.15 3.11
N THR A 138 15.00 22.83 4.32
CA THR A 138 15.30 23.62 5.51
C THR A 138 16.70 23.30 6.05
N LYS A 139 17.43 24.33 6.52
CA LYS A 139 18.75 24.21 7.18
C LYS A 139 19.81 23.46 6.36
N ALA A 140 19.75 23.56 5.04
CA ALA A 140 20.65 22.88 4.10
C ALA A 140 20.73 21.34 4.33
N ALA A 141 19.58 20.72 4.66
CA ALA A 141 19.52 19.27 4.88
C ALA A 141 19.93 18.49 3.62
N PHE A 142 19.57 18.97 2.43
CA PHE A 142 19.99 18.41 1.13
C PHE A 142 21.52 18.30 1.00
N TYR A 143 22.26 19.33 1.43
CA TYR A 143 23.72 19.33 1.40
C TYR A 143 24.30 18.31 2.40
N ARG A 144 23.76 18.26 3.62
CA ARG A 144 24.23 17.32 4.65
C ARG A 144 23.97 15.87 4.27
N LEU A 145 22.81 15.57 3.71
CA LEU A 145 22.47 14.23 3.24
C LEU A 145 23.40 13.74 2.12
N LYS A 146 23.78 14.65 1.20
CA LYS A 146 24.66 14.31 0.09
C LYS A 146 26.14 14.23 0.49
N SER A 147 26.61 15.16 1.32
CA SER A 147 28.05 15.36 1.53
C SER A 147 28.58 14.82 2.86
N VAL A 148 27.72 14.66 3.86
CA VAL A 148 28.12 14.26 5.22
C VAL A 148 27.52 12.92 5.64
N ASP A 149 26.29 12.66 5.23
CA ASP A 149 25.52 11.49 5.67
C ASP A 149 25.14 10.60 4.47
N GLY A 150 26.08 9.77 4.02
CA GLY A 150 25.87 8.86 2.88
C GLY A 150 24.89 7.69 3.14
N ARG A 151 24.13 7.69 4.25
CA ARG A 151 23.17 6.61 4.60
C ARG A 151 21.95 6.61 3.71
N ILE A 152 21.50 7.77 3.24
CA ILE A 152 20.35 7.90 2.34
C ILE A 152 20.86 8.11 0.92
N LYS A 153 20.68 7.09 0.09
CA LYS A 153 20.96 7.17 -1.35
C LYS A 153 19.74 7.74 -2.06
N ASP A 154 19.99 8.61 -3.02
CA ASP A 154 18.98 9.19 -3.92
C ASP A 154 17.75 9.77 -3.17
N PRO A 155 17.94 10.77 -2.29
CA PRO A 155 16.86 11.34 -1.48
C PRO A 155 15.72 11.93 -2.32
N GLU A 156 16.04 12.42 -3.54
CA GLU A 156 15.07 12.89 -4.51
C GLU A 156 14.10 11.79 -4.97
N ALA A 157 14.60 10.59 -5.28
CA ALA A 157 13.77 9.45 -5.65
C ALA A 157 12.87 8.99 -4.48
N ARG A 158 13.37 9.09 -3.25
CA ARG A 158 12.56 8.75 -2.08
C ARG A 158 11.43 9.73 -1.82
N ILE A 159 11.63 11.01 -2.12
CA ILE A 159 10.58 12.04 -1.96
C ILE A 159 9.58 11.98 -3.12
N SER A 160 9.99 11.59 -4.34
CA SER A 160 9.10 11.49 -5.50
C SER A 160 8.42 10.12 -5.58
N ASP A 161 9.19 9.06 -5.65
CA ASP A 161 8.68 7.74 -6.02
C ASP A 161 8.24 6.91 -4.79
N ASP A 162 9.13 6.75 -3.80
CA ASP A 162 8.82 5.96 -2.60
C ASP A 162 7.65 6.57 -1.81
N LEU A 163 7.57 7.92 -1.74
CA LEU A 163 6.47 8.59 -1.05
C LEU A 163 5.14 8.41 -1.79
N ASN A 164 5.15 8.44 -3.12
CA ASN A 164 3.96 8.20 -3.93
C ASN A 164 3.43 6.77 -3.74
N GLU A 165 4.32 5.78 -3.87
CA GLU A 165 3.99 4.36 -3.67
C GLU A 165 3.47 4.13 -2.24
N PHE A 166 4.08 4.76 -1.25
CA PHE A 166 3.63 4.67 0.14
C PHE A 166 2.21 5.23 0.35
N VAL A 167 1.91 6.41 -0.21
CA VAL A 167 0.58 7.04 -0.07
C VAL A 167 -0.49 6.23 -0.79
N GLU A 168 -0.20 5.73 -1.99
CA GLU A 168 -1.08 4.85 -2.75
C GLU A 168 -1.40 3.57 -1.95
N MET A 169 -0.37 2.92 -1.42
CA MET A 169 -0.53 1.73 -0.58
C MET A 169 -1.33 2.02 0.70
N LEU A 170 -1.08 3.15 1.36
CA LEU A 170 -1.81 3.54 2.57
C LEU A 170 -3.28 3.83 2.28
N SER A 171 -3.58 4.48 1.16
CA SER A 171 -4.93 4.79 0.72
C SER A 171 -5.71 3.53 0.34
N SER A 172 -5.09 2.61 -0.40
CA SER A 172 -5.72 1.34 -0.80
C SER A 172 -6.03 0.44 0.39
N LEU A 173 -5.17 0.39 1.41
CA LEU A 173 -5.40 -0.38 2.64
C LEU A 173 -6.73 -0.03 3.33
N VAL A 174 -7.18 1.23 3.25
CA VAL A 174 -8.45 1.64 3.87
C VAL A 174 -9.62 0.89 3.23
N LEU A 175 -9.68 0.77 1.90
CA LEU A 175 -10.74 0.02 1.23
C LEU A 175 -10.49 -1.50 1.29
N GLU A 176 -9.27 -1.95 1.08
CA GLU A 176 -8.95 -3.39 1.02
C GLU A 176 -9.11 -4.11 2.37
N VAL A 177 -8.98 -3.41 3.48
CA VAL A 177 -9.13 -3.99 4.82
C VAL A 177 -10.47 -3.64 5.45
N ILE A 178 -10.87 -2.38 5.44
CA ILE A 178 -12.07 -1.93 6.15
C ILE A 178 -13.34 -2.41 5.45
N LYS A 179 -13.38 -2.38 4.11
CA LYS A 179 -14.56 -2.82 3.35
C LYS A 179 -14.90 -4.30 3.59
N PRO A 180 -13.98 -5.28 3.45
CA PRO A 180 -14.29 -6.68 3.75
C PRO A 180 -14.68 -6.90 5.22
N LEU A 181 -14.00 -6.24 6.16
CA LEU A 181 -14.34 -6.35 7.58
C LEU A 181 -15.76 -5.87 7.87
N THR A 182 -16.15 -4.73 7.30
CA THR A 182 -17.52 -4.19 7.45
C THR A 182 -18.55 -5.15 6.83
N THR A 183 -18.27 -5.67 5.64
CA THR A 183 -19.15 -6.61 4.94
C THR A 183 -19.29 -7.94 5.72
N ILE A 184 -18.18 -8.51 6.18
CA ILE A 184 -18.20 -9.75 6.99
C ILE A 184 -18.99 -9.54 8.28
N THR A 185 -18.80 -8.42 8.97
CA THR A 185 -19.52 -8.12 10.21
C THR A 185 -21.01 -7.96 9.96
N TRP A 186 -21.39 -7.22 8.92
CA TRP A 186 -22.79 -6.99 8.57
C TRP A 186 -23.50 -8.26 8.13
N LEU A 187 -22.94 -9.00 7.18
CA LEU A 187 -23.52 -10.24 6.68
C LEU A 187 -23.55 -11.32 7.76
N GLY A 188 -22.53 -11.40 8.61
CA GLY A 188 -22.50 -12.31 9.74
C GLY A 188 -23.58 -12.02 10.78
N TYR A 189 -23.83 -10.74 11.08
CA TYR A 189 -24.97 -10.34 11.93
C TYR A 189 -26.31 -10.79 11.31
N ARG A 190 -26.50 -10.58 10.01
CA ARG A 190 -27.71 -11.00 9.30
C ARG A 190 -27.85 -12.53 9.30
N LEU A 191 -26.77 -13.26 9.04
CA LEU A 191 -26.75 -14.72 9.06
C LEU A 191 -27.10 -15.26 10.44
N SER A 192 -26.61 -14.66 11.51
CA SER A 192 -26.93 -15.08 12.88
C SER A 192 -28.41 -14.95 13.22
N ARG A 193 -29.09 -13.98 12.58
CA ARG A 193 -30.56 -13.84 12.72
C ARG A 193 -31.37 -14.86 11.91
N SER A 194 -30.83 -15.32 10.77
CA SER A 194 -31.53 -16.23 9.86
C SER A 194 -31.34 -17.70 10.24
N VAL A 195 -30.12 -18.11 10.57
CA VAL A 195 -29.73 -19.52 10.83
C VAL A 195 -29.47 -19.76 12.32
N GLY A 196 -29.51 -18.71 13.11
CA GLY A 196 -29.15 -18.76 14.53
C GLY A 196 -27.67 -18.61 14.79
N VAL A 197 -27.31 -18.28 16.03
CA VAL A 197 -25.93 -18.01 16.45
C VAL A 197 -25.03 -19.23 16.25
N GLY A 198 -25.55 -20.45 16.41
CA GLY A 198 -24.80 -21.70 16.20
C GLY A 198 -24.33 -21.86 14.75
N GLY A 199 -25.20 -21.64 13.77
CA GLY A 199 -24.84 -21.73 12.35
C GLY A 199 -23.82 -20.67 11.94
N ALA A 200 -23.98 -19.44 12.41
CA ALA A 200 -23.03 -18.37 12.15
C ALA A 200 -21.65 -18.67 12.78
N SER A 201 -21.60 -19.24 13.98
CA SER A 201 -20.33 -19.58 14.66
C SER A 201 -19.53 -20.65 13.91
N TYR A 202 -20.18 -21.65 13.31
CA TYR A 202 -19.50 -22.65 12.47
C TYR A 202 -18.86 -22.01 11.24
N LEU A 203 -19.54 -21.07 10.58
CA LEU A 203 -18.99 -20.35 9.43
C LEU A 203 -17.75 -19.53 9.83
N TYR A 204 -17.83 -18.78 10.93
CA TYR A 204 -16.69 -18.00 11.41
C TYR A 204 -15.52 -18.89 11.85
N ALA A 205 -15.78 -20.02 12.49
CA ALA A 205 -14.76 -21.00 12.84
C ALA A 205 -14.07 -21.56 11.60
N TYR A 206 -14.83 -21.88 10.55
CA TYR A 206 -14.29 -22.32 9.27
C TYR A 206 -13.40 -21.23 8.63
N LEU A 207 -13.90 -19.99 8.52
CA LEU A 207 -13.13 -18.88 7.94
C LEU A 207 -11.84 -18.61 8.73
N PHE A 208 -11.89 -18.68 10.04
CA PHE A 208 -10.73 -18.51 10.90
C PHE A 208 -9.70 -19.63 10.71
N ALA A 209 -10.15 -20.88 10.67
CA ALA A 209 -9.30 -22.04 10.40
C ALA A 209 -8.67 -21.96 9.01
N ALA A 210 -9.43 -21.61 7.98
CA ALA A 210 -8.96 -21.38 6.61
C ALA A 210 -7.92 -20.25 6.57
N GLY A 211 -8.14 -19.15 7.29
CA GLY A 211 -7.19 -18.05 7.40
C GLY A 211 -5.87 -18.46 8.06
N ILE A 212 -5.93 -19.22 9.16
CA ILE A 212 -4.73 -19.75 9.83
C ILE A 212 -3.97 -20.67 8.86
N LEU A 213 -4.66 -21.60 8.21
CA LEU A 213 -4.02 -22.55 7.29
C LEU A 213 -3.36 -21.82 6.11
N THR A 214 -4.06 -20.87 5.52
CA THR A 214 -3.50 -20.00 4.45
C THR A 214 -2.27 -19.24 4.96
N ARG A 215 -2.30 -18.72 6.18
CA ARG A 215 -1.16 -17.99 6.76
C ARG A 215 0.05 -18.88 7.02
N VAL A 216 -0.17 -20.10 7.51
CA VAL A 216 0.92 -21.08 7.76
C VAL A 216 1.55 -21.56 6.47
N THR A 217 0.74 -21.76 5.43
CA THR A 217 1.21 -22.24 4.12
C THR A 217 1.82 -21.14 3.26
N MET A 218 1.63 -19.88 3.62
CA MET A 218 2.11 -18.72 2.86
C MET A 218 3.64 -18.70 2.74
N PRO A 219 4.21 -18.77 1.52
CA PRO A 219 5.65 -18.67 1.31
C PRO A 219 6.18 -17.30 1.74
N ASN A 220 7.49 -17.20 1.98
CA ASN A 220 8.12 -15.93 2.29
C ASN A 220 8.28 -15.06 1.02
N PHE A 221 7.18 -14.52 0.51
CA PHE A 221 7.18 -13.65 -0.66
C PHE A 221 8.06 -12.42 -0.49
N LYS A 222 8.17 -11.89 0.74
CA LYS A 222 9.04 -10.74 1.02
C LYS A 222 10.49 -11.01 0.64
N SER A 223 11.01 -12.18 0.97
CA SER A 223 12.39 -12.56 0.62
C SER A 223 12.56 -12.79 -0.89
N LEU A 224 11.56 -13.38 -1.55
CA LEU A 224 11.58 -13.61 -3.00
C LEU A 224 11.56 -12.29 -3.76
N VAL A 225 10.71 -11.34 -3.37
CA VAL A 225 10.66 -10.00 -3.98
C VAL A 225 11.94 -9.23 -3.73
N ALA A 226 12.49 -9.26 -2.50
CA ALA A 226 13.75 -8.61 -2.18
C ALA A 226 14.93 -9.19 -3.02
N ARG A 227 15.00 -10.52 -3.16
CA ARG A 227 16.01 -11.18 -4.04
C ARG A 227 15.83 -10.78 -5.49
N LYS A 228 14.59 -10.78 -6.02
CA LYS A 228 14.29 -10.32 -7.39
C LYS A 228 14.79 -8.89 -7.60
N ASN A 229 14.43 -7.96 -6.72
CA ASN A 229 14.80 -6.55 -6.84
C ASN A 229 16.33 -6.36 -6.77
N SER A 230 17.03 -7.11 -5.92
CA SER A 230 18.49 -7.12 -5.85
C SER A 230 19.13 -7.60 -7.16
N GLN A 231 18.66 -8.73 -7.72
CA GLN A 231 19.17 -9.25 -8.99
C GLN A 231 18.87 -8.30 -10.16
N LEU A 232 17.66 -7.71 -10.18
CA LEU A 232 17.27 -6.73 -11.18
C LEU A 232 18.15 -5.46 -11.09
N GLY A 233 18.47 -5.01 -9.87
CA GLY A 233 19.42 -3.91 -9.66
C GLY A 233 20.80 -4.20 -10.24
N THR A 234 21.33 -5.42 -10.01
CA THR A 234 22.62 -5.85 -10.57
C THR A 234 22.58 -5.94 -12.09
N TYR A 235 21.47 -6.40 -12.66
CA TYR A 235 21.26 -6.43 -14.11
C TYR A 235 21.21 -5.01 -14.71
N LYS A 236 20.44 -4.10 -14.11
CA LYS A 236 20.38 -2.68 -14.52
C LYS A 236 21.77 -2.02 -14.44
N TYR A 237 22.52 -2.32 -13.38
CA TYR A 237 23.88 -1.81 -13.23
C TYR A 237 24.80 -2.26 -14.36
N SER A 238 24.73 -3.52 -14.83
CA SER A 238 25.55 -3.97 -15.96
C SER A 238 25.24 -3.19 -17.24
N HIS A 239 23.98 -2.87 -17.54
CA HIS A 239 23.64 -2.01 -18.68
C HIS A 239 24.13 -0.56 -18.52
N SER A 240 24.02 -0.01 -17.30
CA SER A 240 24.56 1.31 -17.02
C SER A 240 26.08 1.36 -17.20
N SER A 241 26.78 0.31 -16.76
CA SER A 241 28.24 0.17 -16.95
C SER A 241 28.62 0.16 -18.42
N VAL A 242 27.92 -0.62 -19.25
CA VAL A 242 28.12 -0.64 -20.70
C VAL A 242 27.95 0.75 -21.31
N ARG A 243 26.91 1.47 -20.91
CA ARG A 243 26.67 2.85 -21.38
C ARG A 243 27.78 3.80 -20.95
N THR A 244 28.27 3.69 -19.72
CA THR A 244 29.31 4.57 -19.19
C THR A 244 30.66 4.31 -19.84
N HIS A 245 30.97 3.05 -20.18
CA HIS A 245 32.25 2.64 -20.75
C HIS A 245 32.15 2.25 -22.23
N CYS A 246 31.15 2.77 -22.96
CA CYS A 246 30.87 2.37 -24.35
C CYS A 246 32.04 2.57 -25.29
N GLU A 247 32.81 3.65 -25.16
CA GLU A 247 33.96 3.95 -25.99
C GLU A 247 35.07 2.90 -25.81
N SER A 248 35.40 2.57 -24.55
CA SER A 248 36.43 1.57 -24.25
C SER A 248 36.00 0.18 -24.72
N ILE A 249 34.74 -0.20 -24.51
CA ILE A 249 34.19 -1.48 -24.95
C ILE A 249 34.23 -1.59 -26.48
N ALA A 250 33.88 -0.52 -27.19
CA ALA A 250 33.95 -0.47 -28.65
C ALA A 250 35.40 -0.55 -29.17
N PHE A 251 36.30 0.23 -28.55
CA PHE A 251 37.72 0.26 -28.94
C PHE A 251 38.40 -1.11 -28.79
N PHE A 252 38.13 -1.85 -27.70
CA PHE A 252 38.69 -3.17 -27.44
C PHE A 252 37.87 -4.33 -28.01
N GLY A 253 36.78 -4.09 -28.72
CA GLY A 253 35.91 -5.12 -29.27
C GLY A 253 35.24 -5.99 -28.22
N GLY A 254 35.02 -5.46 -26.98
CA GLY A 254 34.53 -6.18 -25.81
C GLY A 254 33.02 -6.49 -25.80
N GLY A 255 32.29 -6.19 -26.88
CA GLY A 255 30.81 -6.28 -26.93
C GLY A 255 30.25 -7.66 -26.60
N ASP A 256 30.85 -8.75 -27.13
CA ASP A 256 30.38 -10.11 -26.86
C ASP A 256 30.60 -10.54 -25.40
N ARG A 257 31.66 -10.08 -24.77
CA ARG A 257 31.92 -10.31 -23.35
C ARG A 257 30.89 -9.61 -22.48
N GLU A 258 30.62 -8.33 -22.75
CA GLU A 258 29.61 -7.55 -22.01
C GLU A 258 28.19 -8.13 -22.20
N LYS A 259 27.85 -8.58 -23.42
CA LYS A 259 26.62 -9.31 -23.70
C LYS A 259 26.51 -10.57 -22.86
N SER A 260 27.56 -11.36 -22.76
CA SER A 260 27.58 -12.58 -21.95
C SER A 260 27.39 -12.28 -20.46
N ILE A 261 28.04 -11.23 -19.94
CA ILE A 261 27.89 -10.78 -18.55
C ILE A 261 26.43 -10.35 -18.29
N ALA A 262 25.87 -9.51 -19.14
CA ALA A 262 24.50 -9.05 -19.02
C ALA A 262 23.50 -10.21 -19.10
N TRP A 263 23.73 -11.18 -20.01
CA TRP A 263 22.90 -12.37 -20.14
C TRP A 263 22.92 -13.25 -18.89
N ASN A 264 24.08 -13.48 -18.31
CA ASN A 264 24.21 -14.27 -17.07
C ASN A 264 23.50 -13.57 -15.89
N ARG A 265 23.56 -12.24 -15.80
CA ARG A 265 22.82 -11.47 -14.81
C ARG A 265 21.31 -11.58 -15.02
N PHE A 266 20.86 -11.53 -16.27
CA PHE A 266 19.45 -11.71 -16.61
C PHE A 266 18.95 -13.12 -16.27
N GLN A 267 19.74 -14.16 -16.51
CA GLN A 267 19.39 -15.53 -16.11
C GLN A 267 19.18 -15.67 -14.60
N SER A 268 19.97 -14.95 -13.79
CA SER A 268 19.77 -14.91 -12.33
C SER A 268 18.45 -14.26 -11.93
N VAL A 269 18.00 -13.22 -12.67
CA VAL A 269 16.66 -12.63 -12.47
C VAL A 269 15.56 -13.63 -12.81
N LEU A 270 15.67 -14.31 -13.97
CA LEU A 270 14.68 -15.30 -14.42
C LEU A 270 14.59 -16.48 -13.46
N GLN A 271 15.69 -16.91 -12.87
CA GLN A 271 15.68 -18.00 -11.89
C GLN A 271 14.79 -17.62 -10.67
N VAL A 272 14.98 -16.43 -10.11
CA VAL A 272 14.16 -15.98 -8.98
C VAL A 272 12.69 -15.79 -9.39
N GLU A 273 12.42 -15.34 -10.61
CA GLU A 273 11.05 -15.26 -11.13
C GLU A 273 10.38 -16.63 -11.24
N ARG A 274 11.09 -17.63 -11.73
CA ARG A 274 10.59 -19.01 -11.77
C ARG A 274 10.30 -19.55 -10.35
N GLU A 275 11.21 -19.33 -9.39
CA GLU A 275 10.98 -19.70 -7.99
C GLU A 275 9.70 -19.03 -7.45
N LYS A 276 9.49 -17.73 -7.77
CA LYS A 276 8.29 -17.02 -7.37
C LYS A 276 7.02 -17.61 -8.01
N ILE A 277 7.03 -17.90 -9.31
CA ILE A 277 5.90 -18.48 -10.03
C ILE A 277 5.50 -19.84 -9.43
N TRP A 278 6.46 -20.68 -9.09
CA TRP A 278 6.20 -21.94 -8.42
C TRP A 278 5.60 -21.78 -7.03
N ALA A 279 6.12 -20.82 -6.25
CA ALA A 279 5.56 -20.49 -4.94
C ALA A 279 4.13 -19.94 -5.06
N ASP A 280 3.87 -19.05 -6.03
CA ASP A 280 2.54 -18.50 -6.32
C ASP A 280 1.57 -19.59 -6.77
N PHE A 281 2.01 -20.56 -7.59
CA PHE A 281 1.18 -21.67 -8.05
C PHE A 281 0.69 -22.54 -6.88
N TRP A 282 1.60 -23.01 -6.03
CA TRP A 282 1.23 -23.86 -4.89
C TRP A 282 0.37 -23.12 -3.88
N PHE A 283 0.74 -21.90 -3.54
CA PHE A 283 -0.03 -21.08 -2.64
C PHE A 283 -1.40 -20.71 -3.21
N GLY A 284 -1.46 -20.40 -4.51
CA GLY A 284 -2.70 -20.11 -5.23
C GLY A 284 -3.68 -21.27 -5.21
N ASN A 285 -3.22 -22.50 -5.43
CA ASN A 285 -4.05 -23.72 -5.35
C ASN A 285 -4.67 -23.88 -3.94
N ILE A 286 -3.85 -23.74 -2.89
CA ILE A 286 -4.31 -23.85 -1.52
C ILE A 286 -5.32 -22.73 -1.20
N LYS A 287 -5.00 -21.48 -1.57
CA LYS A 287 -5.88 -20.36 -1.39
C LYS A 287 -7.24 -20.56 -2.09
N SER A 288 -7.23 -20.99 -3.36
CA SER A 288 -8.44 -21.21 -4.14
C SER A 288 -9.31 -22.37 -3.64
N PHE A 289 -8.73 -23.32 -2.89
CA PHE A 289 -9.48 -24.38 -2.27
C PHE A 289 -10.29 -23.91 -1.05
N PHE A 290 -9.77 -22.91 -0.31
CA PHE A 290 -10.39 -22.42 0.92
C PHE A 290 -11.18 -21.12 0.75
N VAL A 291 -10.98 -20.39 -0.35
CA VAL A 291 -11.60 -19.09 -0.66
C VAL A 291 -12.43 -19.21 -1.92
#